data_21e062be75bd3ed76809c09880d2f688
#
_entry.id   21e062be75bd3ed76809c09880d2f688
#
_cell.length_a   1.000
_cell.length_b   1.000
_cell.length_c   1.000
_cell.angle_alpha   90.00
_cell.angle_beta   90.00
_cell.angle_gamma   90.00
#
_symmetry.space_group_name_H-M   'P 1'
#
loop_
_entity.id
_entity.type
_entity.pdbx_description
1 polymer ?
#
loop_
_entity_poly.entity_id
_entity_poly.type
_entity_poly.pdbx_seq_one_letter_code
_entity_poly.pdbx_strand_id
1 'polypeptide(L)'
;MADHPAGSFATVQQYRAAIESLEVWLTRDPGAAELARTLERVVRFELEHGVAEEERFSARLAGHGRKIAARTAIISDIHGNHGGLVAALADIERQGCDQIVCLGDLVDGGAHNEAVIETLQQRAIPCVRGNHDEINDVELPAVMRSFLLGLPERIVEDNVLYIHTSPRKNQRKINHAVEAWNVFDDTRFRLMFIGHVHEPLIFGMRSAAFGEAAKHPFKYNEPFALSAEDRYIVSVGAIGYGRDQVGKVRYAIYDRNADTIELRAVDGPVLPLDWSASVRAAEVS
;
A
#
# COMPACT_ATOMS: atom_id res chain seq x y z
N MET A 1 -5.51 -8.82 -37.51
CA MET A 1 -4.73 -8.99 -36.28
C MET A 1 -5.26 -7.95 -35.30
N ALA A 2 -6.09 -8.38 -34.38
CA ALA A 2 -6.62 -7.48 -33.35
C ALA A 2 -5.61 -7.47 -32.20
N ASP A 3 -5.09 -6.28 -31.88
CA ASP A 3 -4.31 -6.04 -30.68
C ASP A 3 -5.15 -6.35 -29.46
N HIS A 4 -4.89 -7.49 -28.82
CA HIS A 4 -5.31 -7.71 -27.45
C HIS A 4 -4.23 -7.14 -26.51
N PRO A 5 -4.55 -6.16 -25.68
CA PRO A 5 -3.62 -5.70 -24.69
C PRO A 5 -3.33 -6.84 -23.71
N ALA A 6 -2.08 -7.25 -23.64
CA ALA A 6 -1.58 -8.12 -22.59
C ALA A 6 -1.76 -7.39 -21.24
N GLY A 7 -2.67 -7.89 -20.41
CA GLY A 7 -2.79 -7.44 -19.04
C GLY A 7 -4.19 -7.04 -18.62
N SER A 8 -4.83 -7.96 -18.01
CA SER A 8 -5.94 -7.98 -17.07
C SER A 8 -7.12 -8.83 -17.54
N PHE A 9 -7.03 -10.11 -17.30
CA PHE A 9 -8.23 -10.91 -17.16
C PHE A 9 -8.88 -10.46 -15.83
N ALA A 10 -10.00 -9.79 -15.90
CA ALA A 10 -10.59 -9.14 -14.73
C ALA A 10 -11.37 -10.13 -13.82
N THR A 11 -11.60 -11.38 -14.24
CA THR A 11 -12.36 -12.35 -13.47
C THR A 11 -11.88 -13.79 -13.71
N VAL A 12 -12.09 -14.68 -12.72
CA VAL A 12 -11.85 -16.14 -12.81
C VAL A 12 -12.50 -16.75 -14.07
N GLN A 13 -13.67 -16.25 -14.45
CA GLN A 13 -14.40 -16.72 -15.61
C GLN A 13 -13.66 -16.40 -16.92
N GLN A 14 -12.98 -15.26 -17.00
CA GLN A 14 -12.17 -14.89 -18.17
C GLN A 14 -10.89 -15.73 -18.26
N TYR A 15 -10.23 -16.07 -17.13
CA TYR A 15 -9.11 -17.01 -17.12
C TYR A 15 -9.51 -18.40 -17.56
N ARG A 16 -10.65 -18.94 -17.11
CA ARG A 16 -11.19 -20.23 -17.55
C ARG A 16 -11.49 -20.25 -19.04
N ALA A 17 -12.15 -19.21 -19.55
CA ALA A 17 -12.45 -19.09 -21.00
C ALA A 17 -11.15 -18.98 -21.84
N ALA A 18 -10.11 -18.32 -21.31
CA ALA A 18 -8.80 -18.25 -21.95
C ALA A 18 -8.13 -19.63 -22.01
N ILE A 19 -8.17 -20.42 -20.93
CA ILE A 19 -7.63 -21.80 -20.90
C ILE A 19 -8.36 -22.68 -21.92
N GLU A 20 -9.68 -22.66 -21.92
CA GLU A 20 -10.50 -23.45 -22.89
C GLU A 20 -10.17 -23.05 -24.33
N SER A 21 -9.99 -21.76 -24.61
CA SER A 21 -9.60 -21.26 -25.94
C SER A 21 -8.21 -21.74 -26.36
N LEU A 22 -7.24 -21.75 -25.41
CA LEU A 22 -5.89 -22.25 -25.65
C LEU A 22 -5.87 -23.76 -25.87
N GLU A 23 -6.67 -24.55 -25.16
CA GLU A 23 -6.80 -26.00 -25.33
C GLU A 23 -7.38 -26.32 -26.73
N VAL A 24 -8.39 -25.57 -27.18
CA VAL A 24 -8.96 -25.72 -28.53
C VAL A 24 -7.91 -25.34 -29.60
N TRP A 25 -7.12 -24.35 -29.38
CA TRP A 25 -6.07 -23.93 -30.33
C TRP A 25 -4.93 -24.95 -30.42
N LEU A 26 -4.51 -25.53 -29.29
CA LEU A 26 -3.55 -26.63 -29.22
C LEU A 26 -3.94 -27.84 -30.08
N THR A 27 -5.26 -28.13 -30.23
CA THR A 27 -5.74 -29.23 -31.04
C THR A 27 -5.75 -28.93 -32.54
N ARG A 28 -5.70 -27.63 -32.93
CA ARG A 28 -5.85 -27.19 -34.32
C ARG A 28 -4.54 -26.88 -35.03
N ASP A 29 -3.52 -26.49 -34.30
CA ASP A 29 -2.21 -26.11 -34.85
C ASP A 29 -1.06 -26.74 -34.04
N PRO A 30 -0.56 -27.92 -34.48
CA PRO A 30 0.56 -28.58 -33.84
C PRO A 30 1.88 -27.79 -33.90
N GLY A 31 2.02 -26.88 -34.88
CA GLY A 31 3.22 -26.00 -34.99
C GLY A 31 3.28 -24.91 -33.94
N ALA A 32 2.16 -24.50 -33.38
CA ALA A 32 2.05 -23.53 -32.29
C ALA A 32 2.00 -24.20 -30.91
N ALA A 33 2.13 -25.53 -30.84
CA ALA A 33 1.89 -26.30 -29.60
C ALA A 33 2.78 -25.90 -28.43
N GLU A 34 4.03 -25.50 -28.67
CA GLU A 34 4.96 -25.11 -27.60
C GLU A 34 4.60 -23.73 -27.01
N LEU A 35 4.26 -22.78 -27.85
CA LEU A 35 3.83 -21.44 -27.45
C LEU A 35 2.50 -21.53 -26.67
N ALA A 36 1.54 -22.30 -27.19
CA ALA A 36 0.23 -22.49 -26.58
C ALA A 36 0.34 -23.16 -25.20
N ARG A 37 1.21 -24.19 -25.04
CA ARG A 37 1.47 -24.82 -23.72
C ARG A 37 2.16 -23.87 -22.74
N THR A 38 2.98 -22.97 -23.25
CA THR A 38 3.63 -21.96 -22.41
C THR A 38 2.63 -20.94 -21.93
N LEU A 39 1.77 -20.43 -22.81
CA LEU A 39 0.68 -19.52 -22.48
C LEU A 39 -0.34 -20.17 -21.53
N GLU A 40 -0.72 -21.42 -21.77
CA GLU A 40 -1.58 -22.17 -20.88
C GLU A 40 -1.00 -22.30 -19.46
N ARG A 41 0.30 -22.61 -19.35
CA ARG A 41 0.98 -22.67 -18.03
C ARG A 41 0.98 -21.32 -17.33
N VAL A 42 1.22 -20.22 -18.02
CA VAL A 42 1.18 -18.88 -17.46
C VAL A 42 -0.23 -18.53 -16.99
N VAL A 43 -1.24 -18.79 -17.83
CA VAL A 43 -2.65 -18.50 -17.47
C VAL A 43 -3.12 -19.38 -16.30
N ARG A 44 -2.73 -20.66 -16.24
CA ARG A 44 -3.03 -21.54 -15.09
C ARG A 44 -2.31 -21.08 -13.83
N PHE A 45 -1.05 -20.69 -13.96
CA PHE A 45 -0.28 -20.15 -12.82
C PHE A 45 -0.94 -18.89 -12.27
N GLU A 46 -1.32 -17.94 -13.12
CA GLU A 46 -2.03 -16.73 -12.71
C GLU A 46 -3.41 -17.04 -12.11
N LEU A 47 -4.15 -18.00 -12.71
CA LEU A 47 -5.42 -18.45 -12.16
C LEU A 47 -5.26 -19.06 -10.76
N GLU A 48 -4.28 -19.98 -10.60
CA GLU A 48 -4.05 -20.68 -9.32
C GLU A 48 -3.55 -19.73 -8.25
N HIS A 49 -2.71 -18.76 -8.60
CA HIS A 49 -2.14 -17.80 -7.63
C HIS A 49 -3.04 -16.58 -7.45
N GLY A 50 -3.60 -16.03 -8.50
CA GLY A 50 -4.56 -14.93 -8.45
C GLY A 50 -5.86 -15.31 -7.77
N VAL A 51 -6.43 -16.49 -8.11
CA VAL A 51 -7.63 -17.00 -7.43
C VAL A 51 -7.33 -17.43 -6.01
N ALA A 52 -6.17 -18.05 -5.75
CA ALA A 52 -5.77 -18.38 -4.39
C ALA A 52 -5.53 -17.13 -3.52
N GLU A 53 -5.07 -16.03 -4.10
CA GLU A 53 -4.99 -14.74 -3.41
C GLU A 53 -6.38 -14.12 -3.24
N GLU A 54 -7.19 -14.11 -4.27
CA GLU A 54 -8.56 -13.56 -4.21
C GLU A 54 -9.49 -14.44 -3.36
N GLU A 55 -9.37 -15.77 -3.43
CA GLU A 55 -10.08 -16.70 -2.55
C GLU A 55 -9.53 -16.68 -1.11
N ARG A 56 -8.22 -16.55 -0.91
CA ARG A 56 -7.63 -16.34 0.43
C ARG A 56 -8.03 -14.99 1.00
N PHE A 57 -8.09 -13.97 0.16
CA PHE A 57 -8.56 -12.63 0.54
C PHE A 57 -10.07 -12.67 0.78
N SER A 58 -10.87 -13.23 -0.11
CA SER A 58 -12.32 -13.39 0.03
C SER A 58 -12.70 -14.40 1.11
N ALA A 59 -11.93 -15.48 1.32
CA ALA A 59 -12.14 -16.40 2.42
C ALA A 59 -11.68 -15.84 3.77
N ARG A 60 -10.67 -15.00 3.80
CA ARG A 60 -10.34 -14.19 5.00
C ARG A 60 -11.44 -13.16 5.28
N LEU A 61 -12.07 -12.59 4.26
CA LEU A 61 -13.24 -11.71 4.40
C LEU A 61 -14.53 -12.48 4.75
N ALA A 62 -14.80 -13.62 4.09
CA ALA A 62 -16.02 -14.39 4.23
C ALA A 62 -15.97 -15.41 5.41
N GLY A 63 -14.80 -15.97 5.71
CA GLY A 63 -14.61 -17.04 6.71
C GLY A 63 -14.71 -16.61 8.17
N HIS A 64 -14.86 -15.30 8.45
CA HIS A 64 -14.90 -14.78 9.82
C HIS A 64 -16.08 -13.88 10.11
N GLY A 65 -17.08 -13.71 9.29
CA GLY A 65 -18.08 -12.69 9.58
C GLY A 65 -17.38 -11.39 10.06
N ARG A 66 -16.24 -11.04 9.46
CA ARG A 66 -15.39 -9.95 9.93
C ARG A 66 -16.20 -8.69 9.78
N LYS A 67 -16.71 -8.21 10.91
CA LYS A 67 -17.15 -6.86 11.05
C LYS A 67 -16.07 -6.01 10.41
N ILE A 68 -16.38 -5.30 9.32
CA ILE A 68 -15.43 -4.35 8.72
C ILE A 68 -14.90 -3.52 9.88
N ALA A 69 -13.59 -3.41 10.00
CA ALA A 69 -12.96 -2.72 11.12
C ALA A 69 -13.54 -1.31 11.23
N ALA A 70 -14.06 -0.97 12.38
CA ALA A 70 -14.62 0.35 12.62
C ALA A 70 -13.52 1.41 12.62
N ARG A 71 -12.35 1.08 13.20
CA ARG A 71 -11.20 1.96 13.30
C ARG A 71 -9.95 1.26 12.77
N THR A 72 -9.40 1.78 11.68
CA THR A 72 -8.19 1.26 11.03
C THR A 72 -7.04 2.24 11.24
N ALA A 73 -5.92 1.76 11.79
CA ALA A 73 -4.66 2.50 11.78
C ALA A 73 -3.91 2.23 10.48
N ILE A 74 -3.37 3.26 9.87
CA ILE A 74 -2.63 3.18 8.60
C ILE A 74 -1.22 3.72 8.85
N ILE A 75 -0.23 2.82 8.75
CA ILE A 75 1.21 3.10 8.93
C ILE A 75 1.93 3.00 7.59
N SER A 76 3.07 3.67 7.46
CA SER A 76 3.85 3.68 6.22
C SER A 76 5.31 4.06 6.47
N ASP A 77 6.17 3.76 5.47
CA ASP A 77 7.52 4.33 5.35
C ASP A 77 8.32 4.13 6.65
N ILE A 78 8.44 2.87 7.05
CA ILE A 78 9.09 2.47 8.31
C ILE A 78 10.60 2.54 8.19
N HIS A 79 11.14 2.13 7.03
CA HIS A 79 12.56 2.25 6.69
C HIS A 79 13.50 1.67 7.76
N GLY A 80 13.21 0.47 8.30
CA GLY A 80 14.05 -0.16 9.31
C GLY A 80 14.05 0.55 10.67
N ASN A 81 13.16 1.52 10.91
CA ASN A 81 12.99 2.19 12.20
C ASN A 81 12.08 1.38 13.14
N HIS A 82 12.61 0.29 13.68
CA HIS A 82 11.87 -0.57 14.59
C HIS A 82 11.40 0.16 15.86
N GLY A 83 12.23 1.05 16.42
CA GLY A 83 11.85 1.83 17.60
C GLY A 83 10.66 2.75 17.35
N GLY A 84 10.62 3.40 16.17
CA GLY A 84 9.47 4.20 15.74
C GLY A 84 8.21 3.35 15.52
N LEU A 85 8.36 2.15 14.93
CA LEU A 85 7.26 1.19 14.76
C LEU A 85 6.67 0.77 16.11
N VAL A 86 7.51 0.44 17.10
CA VAL A 86 7.06 0.08 18.46
C VAL A 86 6.29 1.23 19.10
N ALA A 87 6.77 2.47 18.97
CA ALA A 87 6.08 3.65 19.49
C ALA A 87 4.72 3.86 18.82
N ALA A 88 4.63 3.71 17.50
CA ALA A 88 3.37 3.78 16.76
C ALA A 88 2.39 2.70 17.21
N LEU A 89 2.84 1.44 17.29
CA LEU A 89 2.01 0.32 17.71
C LEU A 89 1.46 0.49 19.12
N ALA A 90 2.27 1.00 20.05
CA ALA A 90 1.83 1.28 21.41
C ALA A 90 0.77 2.40 21.46
N ASP A 91 0.86 3.43 20.60
CA ASP A 91 -0.18 4.45 20.51
C ASP A 91 -1.45 3.90 19.85
N ILE A 92 -1.33 3.13 18.77
CA ILE A 92 -2.46 2.47 18.08
C ILE A 92 -3.28 1.60 19.03
N GLU A 93 -2.61 0.84 19.92
CA GLU A 93 -3.28 0.05 20.95
C GLU A 93 -4.08 0.94 21.91
N ARG A 94 -3.50 2.06 22.37
CA ARG A 94 -4.20 3.05 23.22
C ARG A 94 -5.40 3.69 22.52
N GLN A 95 -5.30 3.88 21.20
CA GLN A 95 -6.40 4.45 20.39
C GLN A 95 -7.53 3.46 20.13
N GLY A 96 -7.36 2.18 20.46
CA GLY A 96 -8.38 1.15 20.28
C GLY A 96 -8.72 0.88 18.81
N CYS A 97 -7.71 0.84 17.95
CA CYS A 97 -7.90 0.48 16.54
C CYS A 97 -8.12 -1.03 16.41
N ASP A 98 -9.09 -1.41 15.56
CA ASP A 98 -9.45 -2.81 15.31
C ASP A 98 -8.52 -3.50 14.33
N GLN A 99 -7.87 -2.71 13.45
CA GLN A 99 -7.04 -3.16 12.35
C GLN A 99 -5.86 -2.21 12.15
N ILE A 100 -4.78 -2.75 11.61
CA ILE A 100 -3.63 -1.98 11.14
C ILE A 100 -3.39 -2.38 9.69
N VAL A 101 -3.08 -1.40 8.83
CA VAL A 101 -2.64 -1.61 7.45
C VAL A 101 -1.31 -0.86 7.26
N CYS A 102 -0.31 -1.52 6.66
CA CYS A 102 0.98 -0.91 6.33
C CYS A 102 1.07 -0.64 4.83
N LEU A 103 1.44 0.59 4.48
CA LEU A 103 1.52 1.03 3.09
C LEU A 103 2.90 0.82 2.44
N GLY A 104 3.80 0.02 3.04
CA GLY A 104 5.08 -0.32 2.44
C GLY A 104 6.25 0.54 2.90
N ASP A 105 7.39 0.37 2.22
CA ASP A 105 8.71 0.89 2.59
C ASP A 105 9.08 0.45 4.00
N LEU A 106 9.14 -0.87 4.19
CA LEU A 106 9.42 -1.50 5.47
C LEU A 106 10.92 -1.39 5.83
N VAL A 107 11.77 -1.46 4.80
CA VAL A 107 13.23 -1.53 4.90
C VAL A 107 13.92 -0.34 4.25
N ASP A 108 15.25 -0.32 4.34
CA ASP A 108 16.13 0.65 3.69
C ASP A 108 16.10 2.05 4.33
N GLY A 109 17.01 2.27 5.26
CA GLY A 109 17.18 3.55 5.99
C GLY A 109 17.75 3.35 7.40
N GLY A 110 17.02 2.68 8.26
CA GLY A 110 17.46 2.33 9.61
C GLY A 110 18.15 0.96 9.69
N ALA A 111 18.73 0.69 10.86
CA ALA A 111 19.53 -0.52 11.07
C ALA A 111 18.72 -1.80 11.40
N HIS A 112 17.40 -1.68 11.66
CA HIS A 112 16.62 -2.79 12.23
C HIS A 112 15.60 -3.36 11.23
N ASN A 113 16.03 -3.61 9.99
CA ASN A 113 15.17 -4.07 8.89
C ASN A 113 14.50 -5.42 9.19
N GLU A 114 15.27 -6.40 9.70
CA GLU A 114 14.74 -7.73 10.04
C GLU A 114 13.70 -7.63 11.16
N ALA A 115 13.98 -6.87 12.22
CA ALA A 115 13.05 -6.69 13.34
C ALA A 115 11.73 -6.03 12.94
N VAL A 116 11.76 -5.12 11.96
CA VAL A 116 10.55 -4.53 11.38
C VAL A 116 9.72 -5.60 10.69
N ILE A 117 10.33 -6.39 9.79
CA ILE A 117 9.66 -7.47 9.05
C ILE A 117 9.07 -8.49 10.03
N GLU A 118 9.84 -8.96 11.00
CA GLU A 118 9.40 -9.92 12.02
C GLU A 118 8.20 -9.39 12.81
N THR A 119 8.24 -8.13 13.24
CA THR A 119 7.15 -7.51 14.00
C THR A 119 5.85 -7.46 13.20
N LEU A 120 5.91 -7.08 11.92
CA LEU A 120 4.75 -7.03 11.04
C LEU A 120 4.18 -8.43 10.77
N GLN A 121 5.05 -9.42 10.55
CA GLN A 121 4.64 -10.83 10.35
C GLN A 121 4.01 -11.43 11.61
N GLN A 122 4.64 -11.27 12.78
CA GLN A 122 4.14 -11.80 14.06
C GLN A 122 2.76 -11.22 14.43
N ARG A 123 2.55 -9.95 14.12
CA ARG A 123 1.25 -9.28 14.34
C ARG A 123 0.26 -9.49 13.19
N ALA A 124 0.64 -10.22 12.14
CA ALA A 124 -0.15 -10.46 10.94
C ALA A 124 -0.72 -9.15 10.33
N ILE A 125 0.08 -8.08 10.31
CA ILE A 125 -0.30 -6.79 9.74
C ILE A 125 -0.27 -6.90 8.21
N PRO A 126 -1.39 -6.67 7.51
CA PRO A 126 -1.40 -6.62 6.05
C PRO A 126 -0.58 -5.44 5.56
N CYS A 127 0.32 -5.71 4.60
CA CYS A 127 1.21 -4.73 4.01
C CYS A 127 1.01 -4.67 2.50
N VAL A 128 1.12 -3.49 1.91
CA VAL A 128 1.41 -3.35 0.48
C VAL A 128 2.91 -3.17 0.27
N ARG A 129 3.39 -3.43 -0.95
CA ARG A 129 4.80 -3.27 -1.30
C ARG A 129 5.12 -1.80 -1.58
N GLY A 130 6.17 -1.29 -0.94
CA GLY A 130 6.77 -0.01 -1.26
C GLY A 130 7.89 -0.13 -2.29
N ASN A 131 8.42 1.00 -2.75
CA ASN A 131 9.50 0.99 -3.73
C ASN A 131 10.86 0.58 -3.13
N HIS A 132 11.09 0.86 -1.84
CA HIS A 132 12.27 0.38 -1.12
C HIS A 132 12.17 -1.09 -0.72
N ASP A 133 10.98 -1.68 -0.68
CA ASP A 133 10.81 -3.13 -0.50
C ASP A 133 11.19 -3.91 -1.76
N GLU A 134 11.03 -3.30 -2.94
CA GLU A 134 11.35 -3.92 -4.22
C GLU A 134 12.80 -3.70 -4.63
N ILE A 135 13.33 -2.47 -4.48
CA ILE A 135 14.68 -2.08 -4.90
C ILE A 135 15.41 -1.47 -3.71
N ASN A 136 16.34 -2.24 -3.13
CA ASN A 136 17.20 -1.82 -2.04
C ASN A 136 18.50 -2.64 -2.04
N ASP A 137 19.53 -2.11 -1.36
CA ASP A 137 20.82 -2.76 -1.16
C ASP A 137 20.96 -3.39 0.23
N VAL A 138 19.85 -3.53 0.98
CA VAL A 138 19.85 -4.09 2.34
C VAL A 138 20.15 -5.58 2.28
N GLU A 139 21.11 -6.03 3.09
CA GLU A 139 21.34 -7.45 3.28
C GLU A 139 20.23 -8.05 4.15
N LEU A 140 19.47 -8.98 3.58
CA LEU A 140 18.36 -9.67 4.25
C LEU A 140 18.42 -11.17 3.97
N PRO A 141 18.02 -12.02 4.93
CA PRO A 141 17.76 -13.43 4.67
C PRO A 141 16.84 -13.64 3.47
N ALA A 142 17.10 -14.68 2.67
CA ALA A 142 16.35 -14.94 1.44
C ALA A 142 14.81 -15.05 1.68
N VAL A 143 14.41 -15.61 2.83
CA VAL A 143 12.99 -15.73 3.21
C VAL A 143 12.35 -14.35 3.42
N MET A 144 13.05 -13.39 4.02
CA MET A 144 12.54 -12.03 4.22
C MET A 144 12.49 -11.25 2.92
N ARG A 145 13.50 -11.40 2.05
CA ARG A 145 13.47 -10.83 0.71
C ARG A 145 12.30 -11.37 -0.12
N SER A 146 12.04 -12.68 -0.05
CA SER A 146 10.88 -13.29 -0.71
C SER A 146 9.55 -12.78 -0.14
N PHE A 147 9.49 -12.53 1.17
CA PHE A 147 8.32 -11.91 1.80
C PHE A 147 8.06 -10.50 1.23
N LEU A 148 9.08 -9.64 1.17
CA LEU A 148 8.95 -8.27 0.63
C LEU A 148 8.47 -8.28 -0.82
N LEU A 149 9.09 -9.10 -1.68
CA LEU A 149 8.72 -9.23 -3.09
C LEU A 149 7.32 -9.84 -3.30
N GLY A 150 6.85 -10.65 -2.34
CA GLY A 150 5.50 -11.24 -2.34
C GLY A 150 4.39 -10.32 -1.84
N LEU A 151 4.72 -9.11 -1.37
CA LEU A 151 3.71 -8.15 -0.92
C LEU A 151 2.88 -7.65 -2.13
N PRO A 152 1.55 -7.51 -1.98
CA PRO A 152 0.70 -6.95 -3.03
C PRO A 152 1.03 -5.47 -3.26
N GLU A 153 0.82 -4.97 -4.47
CA GLU A 153 0.99 -3.55 -4.78
C GLU A 153 -0.09 -2.67 -4.14
N ARG A 154 -1.27 -3.24 -3.86
CA ARG A 154 -2.42 -2.53 -3.29
C ARG A 154 -3.33 -3.46 -2.52
N ILE A 155 -4.07 -2.89 -1.57
CA ILE A 155 -5.17 -3.52 -0.85
C ILE A 155 -6.42 -2.67 -1.11
N VAL A 156 -7.56 -3.31 -1.36
CA VAL A 156 -8.86 -2.64 -1.57
C VAL A 156 -9.86 -3.19 -0.58
N GLU A 157 -10.51 -2.33 0.17
CA GLU A 157 -11.62 -2.66 1.06
C GLU A 157 -12.81 -1.73 0.72
N ASP A 158 -13.87 -2.27 0.14
CA ASP A 158 -15.00 -1.49 -0.39
C ASP A 158 -14.54 -0.36 -1.33
N ASN A 159 -14.76 0.89 -0.92
CA ASN A 159 -14.36 2.09 -1.66
C ASN A 159 -13.06 2.73 -1.11
N VAL A 160 -12.27 1.99 -0.34
CA VAL A 160 -10.99 2.43 0.21
C VAL A 160 -9.85 1.71 -0.50
N LEU A 161 -8.90 2.46 -1.01
CA LEU A 161 -7.66 1.97 -1.60
C LEU A 161 -6.48 2.27 -0.68
N TYR A 162 -5.69 1.24 -0.37
CA TYR A 162 -4.41 1.33 0.31
C TYR A 162 -3.31 1.01 -0.70
N ILE A 163 -2.41 1.95 -0.93
CA ILE A 163 -1.34 1.82 -1.94
C ILE A 163 -0.13 2.64 -1.48
N HIS A 164 1.07 2.23 -1.87
CA HIS A 164 2.27 2.98 -1.46
C HIS A 164 2.43 4.28 -2.24
N THR A 165 2.41 4.20 -3.57
CA THR A 165 2.61 5.33 -4.48
C THR A 165 1.31 5.71 -5.20
N SER A 166 1.41 6.58 -6.19
CA SER A 166 0.29 6.87 -7.09
C SER A 166 -0.11 5.63 -7.92
N PRO A 167 -1.39 5.38 -8.14
CA PRO A 167 -1.86 4.33 -9.05
C PRO A 167 -1.58 4.64 -10.53
N ARG A 168 -1.12 5.84 -10.86
CA ARG A 168 -0.77 6.25 -12.23
C ARG A 168 0.63 5.83 -12.59
N LYS A 169 0.81 5.13 -13.71
CA LYS A 169 2.13 4.62 -14.16
C LYS A 169 3.20 5.70 -14.32
N ASN A 170 2.82 6.90 -14.74
CA ASN A 170 3.74 8.00 -15.04
C ASN A 170 3.80 9.07 -13.94
N GLN A 171 3.20 8.82 -12.79
CA GLN A 171 3.16 9.74 -11.66
C GLN A 171 3.40 8.95 -10.37
N ARG A 172 4.59 9.01 -9.79
CA ARG A 172 4.92 8.26 -8.56
C ARG A 172 4.46 8.97 -7.29
N LYS A 173 4.45 10.31 -7.29
CA LYS A 173 4.14 11.12 -6.10
C LYS A 173 2.76 11.75 -6.19
N ILE A 174 2.16 11.97 -5.04
CA ILE A 174 0.94 12.77 -4.87
C ILE A 174 1.20 13.71 -3.68
N ASN A 175 1.90 14.82 -3.92
CA ASN A 175 2.21 15.83 -2.92
C ASN A 175 1.74 17.24 -3.30
N HIS A 176 1.18 17.39 -4.51
CA HIS A 176 0.59 18.63 -5.01
C HIS A 176 -0.85 18.46 -5.46
N ALA A 177 -1.62 19.54 -5.43
CA ALA A 177 -3.05 19.59 -5.78
C ALA A 177 -3.34 19.06 -7.19
N VAL A 178 -2.50 19.40 -8.18
CA VAL A 178 -2.63 18.91 -9.57
C VAL A 178 -2.41 17.41 -9.67
N GLU A 179 -1.45 16.87 -8.94
CA GLU A 179 -1.16 15.43 -8.92
C GLU A 179 -2.34 14.64 -8.32
N ALA A 180 -2.92 15.14 -7.22
CA ALA A 180 -4.11 14.57 -6.62
C ALA A 180 -5.33 14.65 -7.56
N TRP A 181 -5.53 15.78 -8.24
CA TRP A 181 -6.58 15.94 -9.24
C TRP A 181 -6.47 14.89 -10.35
N ASN A 182 -5.28 14.70 -10.91
CA ASN A 182 -5.04 13.69 -11.94
C ASN A 182 -5.40 12.28 -11.49
N VAL A 183 -5.14 11.94 -10.22
CA VAL A 183 -5.51 10.63 -9.66
C VAL A 183 -7.00 10.50 -9.46
N PHE A 184 -7.68 11.56 -9.00
CA PHE A 184 -9.14 11.57 -8.90
C PHE A 184 -9.82 11.37 -10.26
N ASP A 185 -9.26 11.94 -11.33
CA ASP A 185 -9.79 11.80 -12.68
C ASP A 185 -9.70 10.34 -13.19
N ASP A 186 -8.61 9.65 -12.89
CA ASP A 186 -8.35 8.27 -13.32
C ASP A 186 -8.98 7.18 -12.42
N THR A 187 -9.43 7.53 -11.22
CA THR A 187 -9.91 6.56 -10.22
C THR A 187 -11.34 6.83 -9.78
N ARG A 188 -11.94 5.89 -9.02
CA ARG A 188 -13.31 6.03 -8.48
C ARG A 188 -13.40 5.74 -6.97
N PHE A 189 -12.29 5.46 -6.31
CA PHE A 189 -12.26 5.23 -4.87
C PHE A 189 -12.73 6.47 -4.11
N ARG A 190 -13.54 6.29 -3.08
CA ARG A 190 -13.94 7.39 -2.20
C ARG A 190 -12.78 7.86 -1.34
N LEU A 191 -11.98 6.93 -0.85
CA LEU A 191 -10.84 7.19 0.01
C LEU A 191 -9.62 6.43 -0.47
N MET A 192 -8.48 7.09 -0.53
CA MET A 192 -7.19 6.51 -0.87
C MET A 192 -6.17 6.91 0.17
N PHE A 193 -5.48 5.91 0.76
CA PHE A 193 -4.35 6.12 1.64
C PHE A 193 -3.05 5.82 0.90
N ILE A 194 -2.08 6.74 1.01
CA ILE A 194 -0.77 6.65 0.36
C ILE A 194 0.37 6.89 1.35
N GLY A 195 1.53 6.29 1.07
CA GLY A 195 2.83 6.57 1.70
C GLY A 195 3.74 7.40 0.80
N HIS A 196 5.02 7.03 0.75
CA HIS A 196 6.05 7.47 -0.18
C HIS A 196 6.50 8.95 -0.05
N VAL A 197 5.59 9.88 0.20
CA VAL A 197 5.93 11.31 0.28
C VAL A 197 6.46 11.71 1.65
N HIS A 198 6.26 10.90 2.69
CA HIS A 198 6.69 11.10 4.08
C HIS A 198 6.14 12.39 4.73
N GLU A 199 5.17 13.02 4.10
CA GLU A 199 4.50 14.22 4.59
C GLU A 199 3.01 13.93 4.73
N PRO A 200 2.38 14.13 5.89
CA PRO A 200 0.95 13.99 6.04
C PRO A 200 0.20 15.06 5.24
N LEU A 201 -0.73 14.62 4.39
CA LEU A 201 -1.50 15.49 3.49
C LEU A 201 -2.93 14.97 3.38
N ILE A 202 -3.89 15.88 3.22
CA ILE A 202 -5.28 15.56 2.89
C ILE A 202 -5.68 16.36 1.66
N PHE A 203 -6.03 15.65 0.58
CA PHE A 203 -6.60 16.25 -0.62
C PHE A 203 -8.05 15.83 -0.77
N GLY A 204 -8.95 16.77 -1.04
CA GLY A 204 -10.33 16.54 -1.46
C GLY A 204 -10.48 16.77 -2.96
N MET A 205 -11.33 15.99 -3.61
CA MET A 205 -11.59 16.17 -5.04
C MET A 205 -12.32 17.48 -5.33
N ARG A 206 -13.28 17.84 -4.46
CA ARG A 206 -14.08 19.07 -4.66
C ARG A 206 -13.23 20.30 -4.38
N SER A 207 -12.97 21.06 -5.41
CA SER A 207 -12.18 22.29 -5.38
C SER A 207 -12.86 23.38 -6.18
N ALA A 208 -12.63 24.64 -5.78
CA ALA A 208 -13.04 25.81 -6.58
C ALA A 208 -12.12 26.04 -7.79
N ALA A 209 -10.90 25.49 -7.76
CA ALA A 209 -9.93 25.61 -8.83
C ALA A 209 -10.08 24.46 -9.83
N PHE A 210 -10.23 24.77 -11.11
CA PHE A 210 -10.29 23.77 -12.16
C PHE A 210 -8.92 23.09 -12.35
N GLY A 211 -8.91 21.76 -12.38
CA GLY A 211 -7.69 20.97 -12.58
C GLY A 211 -6.81 20.81 -11.34
N GLU A 212 -7.28 21.23 -10.17
CA GLU A 212 -6.59 21.11 -8.89
C GLU A 212 -7.52 20.52 -7.83
N ALA A 213 -6.99 19.62 -7.00
CA ALA A 213 -7.67 19.15 -5.80
C ALA A 213 -7.59 20.19 -4.68
N ALA A 214 -8.52 20.16 -3.75
CA ALA A 214 -8.43 20.99 -2.55
C ALA A 214 -7.41 20.37 -1.57
N LYS A 215 -6.37 21.09 -1.19
CA LYS A 215 -5.49 20.72 -0.06
C LYS A 215 -6.14 21.20 1.23
N HIS A 216 -6.54 20.27 2.09
CA HIS A 216 -7.20 20.59 3.35
C HIS A 216 -6.18 20.81 4.48
N PRO A 217 -6.33 21.89 5.28
CA PRO A 217 -5.60 22.01 6.54
C PRO A 217 -6.13 20.97 7.54
N PHE A 218 -5.23 20.46 8.37
CA PHE A 218 -5.56 19.55 9.46
C PHE A 218 -4.74 19.93 10.71
N LYS A 219 -5.13 19.38 11.86
CA LYS A 219 -4.34 19.41 13.07
C LYS A 219 -4.00 17.98 13.49
N TYR A 220 -2.75 17.76 13.92
CA TYR A 220 -2.34 16.48 14.46
C TYR A 220 -3.16 16.10 15.68
N ASN A 221 -3.50 14.81 15.78
CA ASN A 221 -4.22 14.23 16.91
C ASN A 221 -5.64 14.81 17.10
N GLU A 222 -6.19 15.43 16.05
CA GLU A 222 -7.59 15.88 16.00
C GLU A 222 -8.30 15.25 14.79
N PRO A 223 -9.56 14.79 14.95
CA PRO A 223 -10.33 14.24 13.85
C PRO A 223 -10.62 15.28 12.76
N PHE A 224 -10.36 14.92 11.52
CA PHE A 224 -10.80 15.62 10.32
C PHE A 224 -12.05 14.93 9.77
N ALA A 225 -13.19 15.62 9.76
CA ALA A 225 -14.44 15.07 9.25
C ALA A 225 -14.46 15.00 7.72
N LEU A 226 -14.83 13.85 7.18
CA LEU A 226 -15.01 13.64 5.75
C LEU A 226 -16.41 14.04 5.31
N SER A 227 -16.54 14.67 4.14
CA SER A 227 -17.83 14.85 3.49
C SER A 227 -18.24 13.57 2.76
N ALA A 228 -19.46 13.11 2.98
CA ALA A 228 -20.00 11.92 2.30
C ALA A 228 -20.07 12.11 0.75
N GLU A 229 -20.10 13.34 0.30
CA GLU A 229 -20.21 13.68 -1.12
C GLU A 229 -18.86 13.96 -1.78
N ASP A 230 -17.74 13.86 -1.07
CA ASP A 230 -16.41 14.10 -1.59
C ASP A 230 -15.55 12.84 -1.59
N ARG A 231 -14.42 12.91 -2.26
CA ARG A 231 -13.42 11.86 -2.39
C ARG A 231 -12.10 12.40 -1.86
N TYR A 232 -11.33 11.54 -1.17
CA TYR A 232 -10.12 12.00 -0.51
C TYR A 232 -8.92 11.14 -0.84
N ILE A 233 -7.76 11.79 -0.94
CA ILE A 233 -6.43 11.16 -0.94
C ILE A 233 -5.70 11.65 0.30
N VAL A 234 -5.19 10.69 1.10
CA VAL A 234 -4.54 10.95 2.37
C VAL A 234 -3.15 10.35 2.37
N SER A 235 -2.14 11.18 2.44
CA SER A 235 -0.79 10.76 2.78
C SER A 235 -0.66 10.68 4.29
N VAL A 236 -0.25 9.52 4.79
CA VAL A 236 -0.25 9.24 6.24
C VAL A 236 1.03 9.71 6.95
N GLY A 237 2.03 10.16 6.19
CA GLY A 237 3.36 10.46 6.70
C GLY A 237 4.22 9.21 6.83
N ALA A 238 5.21 9.22 7.70
CA ALA A 238 6.20 8.17 7.84
C ALA A 238 6.50 7.83 9.30
N ILE A 239 6.75 6.54 9.57
CA ILE A 239 7.30 6.07 10.86
C ILE A 239 8.81 6.30 10.89
N GLY A 240 9.50 6.12 9.77
CA GLY A 240 10.95 6.22 9.67
C GLY A 240 11.42 7.66 9.88
N TYR A 241 11.09 8.53 8.96
CA TYR A 241 11.43 9.95 9.02
C TYR A 241 10.38 10.80 8.28
N GLY A 242 9.89 11.85 8.95
CA GLY A 242 8.93 12.79 8.37
C GLY A 242 9.64 13.91 7.61
N ARG A 243 9.02 14.40 6.55
CA ARG A 243 9.48 15.60 5.81
C ARG A 243 8.79 16.89 6.27
N ASP A 244 7.89 16.79 7.21
CA ASP A 244 7.19 17.92 7.84
C ASP A 244 7.97 18.61 8.98
N GLN A 245 9.23 18.24 9.18
CA GLN A 245 10.21 18.81 10.13
C GLN A 245 9.83 18.73 11.62
N VAL A 246 8.84 17.96 12.01
CA VAL A 246 8.36 17.92 13.41
C VAL A 246 9.07 16.85 14.26
N GLY A 247 9.92 15.99 13.69
CA GLY A 247 10.72 15.00 14.43
C GLY A 247 9.88 14.03 15.27
N LYS A 248 8.72 13.60 14.76
CA LYS A 248 7.81 12.66 15.41
C LYS A 248 7.42 11.54 14.47
N VAL A 249 7.07 10.40 15.02
CA VAL A 249 6.47 9.27 14.29
C VAL A 249 5.08 9.66 13.78
N ARG A 250 4.78 9.32 12.51
CA ARG A 250 3.51 9.66 11.85
C ARG A 250 2.77 8.42 11.43
N TYR A 251 1.44 8.46 11.58
CA TYR A 251 0.50 7.50 11.01
C TYR A 251 -0.90 8.13 10.95
N ALA A 252 -1.88 7.42 10.37
CA ALA A 252 -3.27 7.89 10.32
C ALA A 252 -4.20 6.88 11.00
N ILE A 253 -5.35 7.38 11.49
CA ILE A 253 -6.49 6.55 11.91
C ILE A 253 -7.66 6.94 11.02
N TYR A 254 -8.31 5.95 10.43
CA TYR A 254 -9.61 6.10 9.78
C TYR A 254 -10.70 5.49 10.66
N ASP A 255 -11.63 6.31 11.13
CA ASP A 255 -12.83 5.87 11.82
C ASP A 255 -13.98 5.85 10.81
N ARG A 256 -14.37 4.64 10.41
CA ARG A 256 -15.41 4.42 9.40
C ARG A 256 -16.80 4.80 9.91
N ASN A 257 -17.06 4.63 11.19
CA ASN A 257 -18.36 4.93 11.78
C ASN A 257 -18.57 6.43 11.96
N ALA A 258 -17.53 7.13 12.40
CA ALA A 258 -17.55 8.60 12.54
C ALA A 258 -17.29 9.33 11.21
N ASP A 259 -16.83 8.60 10.18
CA ASP A 259 -16.39 9.13 8.88
C ASP A 259 -15.33 10.22 9.05
N THR A 260 -14.27 9.90 9.80
CA THR A 260 -13.19 10.83 10.13
C THR A 260 -11.82 10.23 9.86
N ILE A 261 -10.85 11.10 9.57
CA ILE A 261 -9.43 10.76 9.53
C ILE A 261 -8.71 11.56 10.60
N GLU A 262 -7.83 10.90 11.34
CA GLU A 262 -6.96 11.54 12.30
C GLU A 262 -5.51 11.29 11.92
N LEU A 263 -4.77 12.35 11.54
CA LEU A 263 -3.34 12.29 11.32
C LEU A 263 -2.63 12.39 12.65
N ARG A 264 -1.89 11.34 13.01
CA ARG A 264 -1.23 11.20 14.30
C ARG A 264 0.22 11.68 14.26
N ALA A 265 0.64 12.33 15.34
CA ALA A 265 2.02 12.69 15.61
C ALA A 265 2.37 12.27 17.03
N VAL A 266 3.18 11.22 17.17
CA VAL A 266 3.51 10.61 18.45
C VAL A 266 5.01 10.70 18.75
N ASP A 267 5.35 10.73 20.02
CA ASP A 267 6.75 10.70 20.44
C ASP A 267 7.33 9.30 20.17
N GLY A 268 8.50 9.28 19.57
CA GLY A 268 9.22 8.07 19.25
C GLY A 268 10.52 8.39 18.51
N PRO A 269 11.45 7.45 18.44
CA PRO A 269 12.65 7.63 17.65
C PRO A 269 12.30 7.78 16.17
N VAL A 270 12.92 8.76 15.52
CA VAL A 270 12.84 8.98 14.07
C VAL A 270 14.23 8.94 13.47
N LEU A 271 14.33 8.50 12.23
CA LEU A 271 15.59 8.55 11.50
C LEU A 271 15.92 9.99 11.12
N PRO A 272 17.20 10.35 11.03
CA PRO A 272 17.60 11.69 10.55
C PRO A 272 17.19 11.86 9.08
N LEU A 273 16.89 13.10 8.67
CA LEU A 273 16.55 13.42 7.27
C LEU A 273 17.66 13.06 6.28
N ASP A 274 18.92 13.10 6.73
CA ASP A 274 20.08 12.64 5.99
C ASP A 274 20.59 11.30 6.55
N TRP A 275 19.82 10.24 6.33
CA TRP A 275 20.19 8.90 6.74
C TRP A 275 21.44 8.36 6.02
N SER A 276 21.81 8.89 4.85
CA SER A 276 23.04 8.53 4.15
C SER A 276 24.30 8.89 4.95
N ALA A 277 24.22 9.88 5.83
CA ALA A 277 25.30 10.26 6.74
C ALA A 277 25.43 9.32 7.95
N SER A 278 24.32 8.72 8.40
CA SER A 278 24.31 7.82 9.56
C SER A 278 24.85 6.43 9.25
N VAL A 279 24.65 5.92 8.03
CA VAL A 279 25.24 4.66 7.57
C VAL A 279 26.75 4.75 7.51
N ARG A 280 27.32 5.89 7.05
CA ARG A 280 28.76 6.10 7.01
C ARG A 280 29.40 6.24 8.40
N ALA A 281 28.65 6.69 9.40
CA ALA A 281 29.14 6.81 10.78
C ALA A 281 29.18 5.46 11.51
N ALA A 282 28.32 4.51 11.16
CA ALA A 282 28.32 3.15 11.72
C ALA A 282 29.40 2.24 11.12
N GLU A 283 29.90 2.55 9.92
CA GLU A 283 31.01 1.81 9.29
C GLU A 283 32.40 2.23 9.79
N VAL A 284 32.50 3.30 10.60
CA VAL A 284 33.76 3.88 11.10
C VAL A 284 33.92 3.66 12.61
N SER A 285 32.97 3.07 13.28
CA SER A 285 33.02 2.72 14.71
C SER A 285 33.05 1.20 14.92
#